data_98efde3aee07ff761e88db9c212affe3
#
_entry.id   98efde3aee07ff761e88db9c212affe3
#
_cell.length_a   1.000
_cell.length_b   1.000
_cell.length_c   1.000
_cell.angle_alpha   90.00
_cell.angle_beta   90.00
_cell.angle_gamma   90.00
#
_symmetry.space_group_name_H-M   'P 1'
#
loop_
_entity.id
_entity.type
_entity.pdbx_description
1 polymer ?
#
loop_
_entity_poly.entity_id
_entity_poly.type
_entity_poly.pdbx_seq_one_letter_code
_entity_poly.pdbx_strand_id
1 'polypeptide(L)'
;MKVIIVSAVALIDRDGRVLIAQRPSGKSMEGLWEFPGGKIEPGETPEDALIRELYEELGIETFSSCLAPLTFASHGYSDFHLLMPLFACRKWEGTPKAKEGQNLKWVHVNSLKEFPMPAADIPLISVLRDWL
;
A
#
# COMPACT_ATOMS: atom_id res chain seq x y z
N MET A 1 24.88 -0.22 -4.17
CA MET A 1 23.62 -0.87 -3.74
C MET A 1 22.46 -0.26 -4.51
N LYS A 2 21.62 -1.09 -5.08
CA LYS A 2 20.44 -0.61 -5.80
C LYS A 2 19.31 -0.34 -4.81
N VAL A 3 18.71 0.85 -4.87
CA VAL A 3 17.56 1.21 -4.05
C VAL A 3 16.33 1.32 -4.96
N ILE A 4 15.26 0.63 -4.56
CA ILE A 4 13.97 0.72 -5.24
C ILE A 4 13.00 1.42 -4.31
N ILE A 5 12.32 2.45 -4.82
CA ILE A 5 11.32 3.20 -4.07
C ILE A 5 9.93 2.83 -4.56
N VAL A 6 9.08 2.41 -3.62
CA VAL A 6 7.70 2.02 -3.88
C VAL A 6 6.81 2.85 -2.96
N SER A 7 5.83 3.54 -3.50
CA SER A 7 4.84 4.25 -2.68
C SER A 7 3.72 3.30 -2.28
N ALA A 8 3.28 3.39 -1.03
CA ALA A 8 2.17 2.58 -0.53
C ALA A 8 1.21 3.44 0.28
N VAL A 9 -0.03 2.96 0.42
CA VAL A 9 -1.07 3.70 1.13
C VAL A 9 -1.86 2.80 2.06
N ALA A 10 -2.19 3.34 3.23
CA ALA A 10 -3.24 2.82 4.09
C ALA A 10 -4.51 3.63 3.77
N LEU A 11 -5.39 3.04 2.96
CA LEU A 11 -6.73 3.59 2.76
C LEU A 11 -7.56 3.24 3.99
N ILE A 12 -8.13 4.23 4.64
CA ILE A 12 -8.83 4.05 5.92
C ILE A 12 -10.29 4.44 5.74
N ASP A 13 -11.20 3.52 5.99
CA ASP A 13 -12.62 3.77 5.88
C ASP A 13 -13.20 4.41 7.15
N ARG A 14 -14.52 4.66 7.14
CA ARG A 14 -15.21 5.29 8.27
C ARG A 14 -15.12 4.48 9.56
N ASP A 15 -15.00 3.17 9.44
CA ASP A 15 -14.94 2.27 10.59
C ASP A 15 -13.50 2.06 11.08
N GLY A 16 -12.53 2.74 10.48
CA GLY A 16 -11.13 2.59 10.83
C GLY A 16 -10.48 1.34 10.27
N ARG A 17 -11.11 0.70 9.27
CA ARG A 17 -10.54 -0.46 8.60
C ARG A 17 -9.59 -0.02 7.49
N VAL A 18 -8.60 -0.83 7.25
CA VAL A 18 -7.55 -0.58 6.24
C VAL A 18 -7.75 -1.55 5.09
N LEU A 19 -7.60 -1.05 3.86
CA LEU A 19 -7.70 -1.89 2.68
C LEU A 19 -6.37 -2.58 2.40
N ILE A 20 -6.40 -3.90 2.25
CA ILE A 20 -5.25 -4.68 1.80
C ILE A 20 -5.61 -5.45 0.54
N ALA A 21 -4.60 -5.73 -0.27
CA ALA A 21 -4.75 -6.42 -1.55
C ALA A 21 -3.87 -7.66 -1.57
N GLN A 22 -4.44 -8.78 -2.02
CA GLN A 22 -3.72 -10.04 -2.13
C GLN A 22 -3.21 -10.21 -3.55
N ARG A 23 -1.93 -10.51 -3.69
CA ARG A 23 -1.32 -10.77 -4.99
C ARG A 23 -1.96 -11.97 -5.65
N PRO A 24 -2.35 -11.85 -6.94
CA PRO A 24 -2.99 -12.95 -7.64
C PRO A 24 -2.03 -14.09 -7.95
N SER A 25 -2.58 -15.26 -8.27
CA SER A 25 -1.81 -16.43 -8.70
C SER A 25 -0.98 -16.09 -9.95
N GLY A 26 0.23 -16.66 -10.02
CA GLY A 26 1.13 -16.48 -11.15
C GLY A 26 1.99 -15.22 -11.08
N LYS A 27 1.77 -14.37 -10.11
CA LYS A 27 2.60 -13.19 -9.86
C LYS A 27 3.63 -13.49 -8.77
N SER A 28 4.71 -12.69 -8.73
CA SER A 28 5.67 -12.83 -7.64
C SER A 28 4.98 -12.54 -6.32
N MET A 29 5.38 -13.25 -5.27
CA MET A 29 4.78 -13.12 -3.93
C MET A 29 3.28 -13.43 -3.92
N GLU A 30 2.82 -14.33 -4.78
CA GLU A 30 1.41 -14.69 -4.83
C GLU A 30 0.89 -15.13 -3.47
N GLY A 31 -0.35 -14.76 -3.17
CA GLY A 31 -1.00 -15.09 -1.91
C GLY A 31 -0.66 -14.16 -0.76
N LEU A 32 0.37 -13.34 -0.87
CA LEU A 32 0.69 -12.36 0.17
C LEU A 32 -0.20 -11.13 0.04
N TRP A 33 -0.58 -10.59 1.18
CA TRP A 33 -1.38 -9.37 1.26
C TRP A 33 -0.46 -8.17 1.44
N GLU A 34 -0.81 -7.05 0.83
CA GLU A 34 0.01 -5.85 0.89
C GLU A 34 -0.85 -4.59 0.88
N PHE A 35 -0.25 -3.48 1.27
CA PHE A 35 -0.90 -2.18 1.11
C PHE A 35 -0.84 -1.80 -0.38
N PRO A 36 -1.93 -1.24 -0.94
CA PRO A 36 -1.92 -0.81 -2.34
C PRO A 36 -0.83 0.21 -2.62
N GLY A 37 -0.32 0.19 -3.83
CA GLY A 37 0.73 1.11 -4.27
C GLY A 37 1.56 0.54 -5.40
N GLY A 38 2.69 1.15 -5.66
CA GLY A 38 3.58 0.70 -6.71
C GLY A 38 4.84 1.53 -6.85
N LYS A 39 5.67 1.16 -7.81
CA LYS A 39 6.95 1.81 -8.06
C LYS A 39 6.77 3.25 -8.53
N ILE A 40 7.66 4.12 -8.07
CA ILE A 40 7.74 5.49 -8.54
C ILE A 40 8.45 5.49 -9.89
N GLU A 41 7.81 6.07 -10.90
CA GLU A 41 8.39 6.19 -12.23
C GLU A 41 9.20 7.48 -12.35
N PRO A 42 10.13 7.56 -13.34
CA PRO A 42 10.90 8.77 -13.55
C PRO A 42 10.02 10.01 -13.70
N GLY A 43 10.37 11.07 -12.98
CA GLY A 43 9.63 12.33 -13.02
C GLY A 43 8.43 12.40 -12.10
N GLU A 44 8.06 11.30 -11.43
CA GLU A 44 6.96 11.29 -10.48
C GLU A 44 7.45 11.57 -9.06
N THR A 45 6.63 12.30 -8.29
CA THR A 45 6.78 12.32 -6.84
C THR A 45 6.17 11.04 -6.25
N PRO A 46 6.48 10.68 -5.01
CA PRO A 46 5.80 9.55 -4.35
C PRO A 46 4.28 9.66 -4.37
N GLU A 47 3.75 10.87 -4.17
CA GLU A 47 2.32 11.11 -4.19
C GLU A 47 1.73 10.91 -5.58
N ASP A 48 2.38 11.43 -6.63
CA ASP A 48 1.93 11.26 -8.00
C ASP A 48 1.91 9.78 -8.41
N ALA A 49 2.94 9.03 -8.04
CA ALA A 49 3.01 7.60 -8.30
C ALA A 49 1.84 6.88 -7.64
N LEU A 50 1.57 7.22 -6.39
CA LEU A 50 0.50 6.58 -5.63
C LEU A 50 -0.87 6.90 -6.23
N ILE A 51 -1.12 8.14 -6.60
CA ILE A 51 -2.38 8.55 -7.25
C ILE A 51 -2.59 7.76 -8.54
N ARG A 52 -1.55 7.63 -9.36
CA ARG A 52 -1.61 6.85 -10.59
C ARG A 52 -1.90 5.38 -10.33
N GLU A 53 -1.16 4.78 -9.40
CA GLU A 53 -1.31 3.36 -9.06
C GLU A 53 -2.71 3.04 -8.51
N LEU A 54 -3.25 3.92 -7.66
CA LEU A 54 -4.59 3.71 -7.10
C LEU A 54 -5.66 3.77 -8.19
N TYR A 55 -5.49 4.63 -9.17
CA TYR A 55 -6.41 4.67 -10.30
C TYR A 55 -6.32 3.39 -11.15
N GLU A 56 -5.11 2.96 -11.45
CA GLU A 56 -4.88 1.75 -12.26
C GLU A 56 -5.33 0.48 -11.56
N GLU A 57 -4.98 0.32 -10.29
CA GLU A 57 -5.23 -0.91 -9.54
C GLU A 57 -6.64 -1.01 -8.99
N LEU A 58 -7.21 0.10 -8.55
CA LEU A 58 -8.46 0.11 -7.79
C LEU A 58 -9.57 0.94 -8.41
N GLY A 59 -9.27 1.74 -9.42
CA GLY A 59 -10.25 2.61 -10.07
C GLY A 59 -10.73 3.78 -9.22
N ILE A 60 -9.96 4.17 -8.21
CA ILE A 60 -10.31 5.31 -7.37
C ILE A 60 -9.44 6.52 -7.69
N GLU A 61 -9.97 7.71 -7.40
CA GLU A 61 -9.26 8.96 -7.57
C GLU A 61 -9.03 9.63 -6.24
N THR A 62 -7.79 10.08 -6.01
CA THR A 62 -7.45 10.87 -4.84
C THR A 62 -6.48 11.98 -5.25
N PHE A 63 -6.12 12.82 -4.30
CA PHE A 63 -5.32 14.02 -4.55
C PHE A 63 -4.17 14.08 -3.54
N SER A 64 -3.10 14.75 -3.92
CA SER A 64 -1.91 14.86 -3.04
C SER A 64 -2.25 15.45 -1.68
N SER A 65 -3.22 16.37 -1.62
CA SER A 65 -3.67 16.97 -0.36
C SER A 65 -4.37 15.98 0.57
N CYS A 66 -4.79 14.83 0.05
CA CYS A 66 -5.43 13.77 0.84
C CYS A 66 -4.45 12.70 1.31
N LEU A 67 -3.19 12.79 0.92
CA LEU A 67 -2.16 11.83 1.26
C LEU A 67 -1.27 12.39 2.37
N ALA A 68 -1.42 11.84 3.57
CA ALA A 68 -0.62 12.26 4.72
C ALA A 68 0.55 11.30 4.90
N PRO A 69 1.81 11.78 4.83
CA PRO A 69 2.95 10.90 5.08
C PRO A 69 2.88 10.37 6.51
N LEU A 70 2.94 9.06 6.67
CA LEU A 70 2.83 8.42 7.98
C LEU A 70 4.16 7.87 8.47
N THR A 71 4.79 7.04 7.65
CA THR A 71 6.03 6.37 8.01
C THR A 71 6.68 5.85 6.72
N PHE A 72 7.74 5.07 6.86
CA PHE A 72 8.32 4.36 5.73
C PHE A 72 8.86 3.01 6.18
N ALA A 73 8.94 2.06 5.24
CA ALA A 73 9.63 0.81 5.43
C ALA A 73 11.00 0.88 4.75
N SER A 74 12.00 0.29 5.37
CA SER A 74 13.34 0.18 4.80
C SER A 74 13.77 -1.27 4.99
N HIS A 75 13.91 -2.01 3.89
CA HIS A 75 14.16 -3.45 3.97
C HIS A 75 15.13 -3.90 2.87
N GLY A 76 16.16 -4.66 3.26
CA GLY A 76 17.12 -5.21 2.32
C GLY A 76 16.69 -6.58 1.83
N TYR A 77 16.55 -6.71 0.50
CA TYR A 77 16.43 -7.99 -0.16
C TYR A 77 17.80 -8.35 -0.75
N SER A 78 17.95 -9.58 -1.28
CA SER A 78 19.26 -10.04 -1.78
C SER A 78 19.82 -9.15 -2.91
N ASP A 79 18.95 -8.66 -3.80
CA ASP A 79 19.37 -7.93 -4.99
C ASP A 79 19.17 -6.41 -4.91
N PHE A 80 18.45 -5.93 -3.90
CA PHE A 80 18.15 -4.51 -3.79
C PHE A 80 17.71 -4.15 -2.37
N HIS A 81 17.69 -2.86 -2.10
CA HIS A 81 17.13 -2.32 -0.86
C HIS A 81 15.81 -1.63 -1.19
N LEU A 82 14.75 -2.00 -0.50
CA LEU A 82 13.43 -1.39 -0.68
C LEU A 82 13.27 -0.23 0.30
N LEU A 83 12.86 0.93 -0.22
CA LEU A 83 12.43 2.06 0.57
C LEU A 83 10.98 2.36 0.18
N MET A 84 10.08 2.25 1.13
CA MET A 84 8.64 2.33 0.85
C MET A 84 7.95 3.33 1.79
N PRO A 85 7.74 4.57 1.33
CA PRO A 85 6.92 5.51 2.09
C PRO A 85 5.48 5.00 2.15
N LEU A 86 4.88 5.09 3.34
CA LEU A 86 3.48 4.76 3.56
C LEU A 86 2.72 6.02 3.89
N PHE A 87 1.70 6.29 3.09
CA PHE A 87 0.78 7.40 3.30
C PHE A 87 -0.52 6.90 3.90
N ALA A 88 -1.17 7.74 4.69
CA ALA A 88 -2.53 7.50 5.14
C ALA A 88 -3.49 8.31 4.27
N CYS A 89 -4.61 7.73 3.88
CA CYS A 89 -5.62 8.39 3.05
C CYS A 89 -7.01 8.01 3.53
N ARG A 90 -7.80 9.03 3.87
CA ARG A 90 -9.19 8.85 4.33
C ARG A 90 -10.20 9.38 3.32
N LYS A 91 -9.73 9.97 2.21
CA LYS A 91 -10.61 10.68 1.28
C LYS A 91 -10.23 10.36 -0.16
N TRP A 92 -11.19 9.80 -0.89
CA TRP A 92 -11.05 9.48 -2.30
C TRP A 92 -12.41 9.45 -2.96
N GLU A 93 -12.45 9.45 -4.29
CA GLU A 93 -13.65 9.30 -5.08
C GLU A 93 -13.72 7.91 -5.68
N GLY A 94 -14.91 7.33 -5.69
CA GLY A 94 -15.13 5.99 -6.22
C GLY A 94 -15.06 4.91 -5.15
N THR A 95 -15.37 3.69 -5.56
CA THR A 95 -15.30 2.52 -4.71
C THR A 95 -14.16 1.63 -5.18
N PRO A 96 -13.22 1.27 -4.29
CA PRO A 96 -12.12 0.38 -4.69
C PRO A 96 -12.63 -0.92 -5.30
N LYS A 97 -12.07 -1.26 -6.46
CA LYS A 97 -12.40 -2.48 -7.19
C LYS A 97 -11.11 -3.17 -7.61
N ALA A 98 -11.11 -4.49 -7.60
CA ALA A 98 -9.95 -5.29 -8.00
C ALA A 98 -9.83 -5.28 -9.53
N LYS A 99 -9.10 -4.33 -10.08
CA LYS A 99 -8.95 -4.15 -11.52
C LYS A 99 -7.84 -5.00 -12.14
N GLU A 100 -7.02 -5.64 -11.32
CA GLU A 100 -5.87 -6.42 -11.76
C GLU A 100 -5.90 -7.87 -11.29
N GLY A 101 -7.08 -8.38 -10.97
CA GLY A 101 -7.24 -9.77 -10.55
C GLY A 101 -6.85 -10.06 -9.11
N GLN A 102 -6.49 -9.03 -8.34
CA GLN A 102 -6.17 -9.17 -6.93
C GLN A 102 -7.43 -9.33 -6.09
N ASN A 103 -7.30 -9.91 -4.91
CA ASN A 103 -8.37 -9.90 -3.92
C ASN A 103 -8.22 -8.68 -3.03
N LEU A 104 -9.33 -8.08 -2.62
CA LEU A 104 -9.35 -6.93 -1.74
C LEU A 104 -10.05 -7.27 -0.44
N LYS A 105 -9.58 -6.70 0.67
CA LYS A 105 -10.24 -6.88 1.96
C LYS A 105 -10.05 -5.66 2.84
N TRP A 106 -11.14 -5.22 3.47
CA TRP A 106 -11.11 -4.21 4.52
C TRP A 106 -10.90 -4.90 5.85
N VAL A 107 -9.85 -4.52 6.58
CA VAL A 107 -9.42 -5.23 7.79
C VAL A 107 -9.17 -4.23 8.91
N HIS A 108 -9.67 -4.51 10.11
CA HIS A 108 -9.32 -3.73 11.28
C HIS A 108 -7.82 -3.87 11.55
N VAL A 109 -7.21 -2.79 12.00
CA VAL A 109 -5.76 -2.74 12.22
C VAL A 109 -5.28 -3.85 13.16
N ASN A 110 -6.09 -4.20 14.17
CA ASN A 110 -5.74 -5.25 15.11
C ASN A 110 -5.73 -6.65 14.49
N SER A 111 -6.36 -6.82 13.33
CA SER A 111 -6.40 -8.11 12.63
C SER A 111 -5.41 -8.20 11.47
N LEU A 112 -4.69 -7.14 11.16
CA LEU A 112 -3.71 -7.15 10.06
C LEU A 112 -2.65 -8.22 10.24
N LYS A 113 -2.23 -8.49 11.47
CA LYS A 113 -1.22 -9.52 11.77
C LYS A 113 -1.64 -10.94 11.38
N GLU A 114 -2.94 -11.16 11.14
CA GLU A 114 -3.46 -12.48 10.74
C GLU A 114 -3.27 -12.75 9.25
N PHE A 115 -2.83 -11.77 8.48
CA PHE A 115 -2.65 -11.87 7.04
C PHE A 115 -1.16 -11.95 6.70
N PRO A 116 -0.75 -12.94 5.87
CA PRO A 116 0.65 -13.03 5.47
C PRO A 116 1.02 -11.86 4.58
N MET A 117 2.10 -11.16 4.90
CA MET A 117 2.57 -9.98 4.18
C MET A 117 4.04 -10.10 3.81
N PRO A 118 4.51 -9.38 2.76
CA PRO A 118 5.93 -9.26 2.51
C PRO A 118 6.67 -8.70 3.73
N ALA A 119 7.92 -9.09 3.89
CA ALA A 119 8.72 -8.68 5.05
C ALA A 119 8.75 -7.18 5.27
N ALA A 120 8.78 -6.39 4.19
CA ALA A 120 8.82 -4.92 4.29
C ALA A 120 7.54 -4.33 4.88
N ASP A 121 6.39 -4.99 4.68
CA ASP A 121 5.10 -4.47 5.13
C ASP A 121 4.84 -4.75 6.62
N ILE A 122 5.42 -5.82 7.14
CA ILE A 122 5.15 -6.28 8.52
C ILE A 122 5.39 -5.20 9.58
N PRO A 123 6.53 -4.47 9.57
CA PRO A 123 6.76 -3.43 10.57
C PRO A 123 5.76 -2.27 10.54
N LEU A 124 5.12 -2.06 9.39
CA LEU A 124 4.14 -0.97 9.23
C LEU A 124 2.88 -1.22 10.04
N ILE A 125 2.57 -2.47 10.35
CA ILE A 125 1.38 -2.83 11.14
C ILE A 125 1.42 -2.18 12.51
N SER A 126 2.57 -2.21 13.19
CA SER A 126 2.73 -1.62 14.52
C SER A 126 2.50 -0.10 14.49
N VAL A 127 3.04 0.56 13.45
CA VAL A 127 2.88 2.00 13.31
C VAL A 127 1.40 2.35 13.09
N LEU A 128 0.72 1.62 12.21
CA LEU A 128 -0.71 1.83 11.96
C LEU A 128 -1.54 1.60 13.22
N ARG A 129 -1.21 0.56 13.98
CA ARG A 129 -1.90 0.24 15.24
C ARG A 129 -1.78 1.35 16.26
N ASP A 130 -0.61 1.97 16.36
CA ASP A 130 -0.39 3.08 17.28
C ASP A 130 -1.05 4.38 16.81
N TRP A 131 -1.19 4.54 15.49
CA TRP A 131 -1.71 5.76 14.89
C TRP A 131 -3.25 5.74 14.77
N LEU A 132 -3.83 4.59 14.54
CA LEU A 132 -5.29 4.40 14.49
C LEU A 132 -5.87 4.05 15.89
#